data_8a2a17860e06fd23488ebc88a31d8eb6
#
_entry.id   8a2a17860e06fd23488ebc88a31d8eb6
#
_cell.length_a   1.000
_cell.length_b   1.000
_cell.length_c   1.000
_cell.angle_alpha   90.00
_cell.angle_beta   90.00
_cell.angle_gamma   90.00
#
_symmetry.space_group_name_H-M   'P 1'
#
loop_
_entity.id
_entity.type
_entity.pdbx_description
1 polymer ?
#
loop_
_entity_poly.entity_id
_entity_poly.type
_entity_poly.pdbx_seq_one_letter_code
_entity_poly.pdbx_strand_id
1 'polypeptide(L)'
;LPPISLYIHFPWCIQKCPYCDFNSHAVKAGIPEHDYVDALLKDLRNDLSLLTAPRTVSSIFMGGGTPSLFSPEALDRLLAGIGQLLSLSEDCEITLEANPGTFESAKFREFRALGINRLSIGIQSFDDRHLKKLGRVHSAAEAIKAVEIAANAGFDNLNLDLMFGLPEQTEAEAIGDIQSAIALNPTHISFYQLTLEPNTYFYKFPPKLPEDEAIFAAQKACQQLLAEHGYRQYEISAYAKVGFQSRHNRNYWQFGDYLGIGAGAHGKITRALPHDIVRTAKPKSPEQYLKQTYPSASLRISSPSVEAIPVEQLPVEFAMNHLRLTNGFSLADYQRLTGLSPDTLEPALTQCLEQGLLVKQQQRIFCSDKGWDFLDVILEKFIR
;
A
#
# COMPACT_ATOMS: atom_id res chain seq x y z
N LEU A 1 -5.23 19.17 12.04
CA LEU A 1 -4.30 18.42 11.20
C LEU A 1 -4.95 17.10 10.77
N PRO A 2 -4.59 16.52 9.59
CA PRO A 2 -5.10 15.23 9.13
C PRO A 2 -4.73 14.08 10.10
N PRO A 3 -5.43 12.92 10.08
CA PRO A 3 -4.96 11.72 10.77
C PRO A 3 -3.54 11.35 10.34
N ILE A 4 -2.79 10.61 11.18
CA ILE A 4 -1.42 10.20 10.85
C ILE A 4 -1.25 8.68 10.99
N SER A 5 -0.48 8.10 10.07
CA SER A 5 -0.07 6.70 10.10
C SER A 5 1.45 6.56 10.01
N LEU A 6 1.96 5.34 10.26
CA LEU A 6 3.38 5.01 10.10
C LEU A 6 3.54 3.92 9.04
N TYR A 7 4.33 4.19 8.01
CA TYR A 7 4.79 3.21 7.04
C TYR A 7 6.24 2.83 7.31
N ILE A 8 6.53 1.54 7.33
CA ILE A 8 7.88 1.00 7.55
C ILE A 8 8.26 0.15 6.35
N HIS A 9 9.29 0.57 5.64
CA HIS A 9 9.77 -0.13 4.46
C HIS A 9 10.87 -1.14 4.80
N PHE A 10 10.64 -2.39 4.39
CA PHE A 10 11.61 -3.49 4.50
C PHE A 10 12.09 -3.85 3.09
N PRO A 11 13.32 -3.52 2.71
CA PRO A 11 13.74 -3.57 1.31
C PRO A 11 14.22 -4.93 0.83
N TRP A 12 14.08 -6.01 1.58
CA TRP A 12 14.61 -7.33 1.21
C TRP A 12 13.52 -8.32 0.82
N CYS A 13 13.84 -9.13 -0.20
CA CYS A 13 13.07 -10.30 -0.63
C CYS A 13 14.03 -11.50 -0.80
N ILE A 14 13.51 -12.72 -0.70
CA ILE A 14 14.28 -13.93 -1.09
C ILE A 14 14.66 -13.83 -2.57
N GLN A 15 13.69 -13.49 -3.41
CA GLN A 15 13.85 -13.29 -4.85
C GLN A 15 13.00 -12.09 -5.30
N LYS A 16 13.55 -11.24 -6.17
CA LYS A 16 12.80 -10.16 -6.79
C LYS A 16 11.99 -10.68 -7.96
N CYS A 17 10.68 -10.49 -7.92
CA CYS A 17 9.78 -10.88 -9.00
C CYS A 17 10.01 -10.03 -10.25
N PRO A 18 9.86 -10.59 -11.48
CA PRO A 18 10.15 -9.89 -12.73
C PRO A 18 9.24 -8.69 -13.03
N TYR A 19 8.08 -8.62 -12.41
CA TYR A 19 7.11 -7.52 -12.55
C TYR A 19 7.23 -6.45 -11.47
N CYS A 20 7.96 -6.73 -10.37
CA CYS A 20 7.92 -5.90 -9.17
C CYS A 20 8.73 -4.61 -9.35
N ASP A 21 8.07 -3.46 -9.23
CA ASP A 21 8.62 -2.11 -9.27
C ASP A 21 9.00 -1.58 -7.87
N PHE A 22 8.58 -2.26 -6.81
CA PHE A 22 8.88 -1.85 -5.44
C PHE A 22 10.38 -1.78 -5.19
N ASN A 23 10.77 -0.91 -4.22
CA ASN A 23 12.15 -0.82 -3.77
C ASN A 23 12.54 -2.09 -2.99
N SER A 24 12.74 -3.18 -3.71
CA SER A 24 13.09 -4.48 -3.14
C SER A 24 14.39 -5.02 -3.72
N HIS A 25 15.17 -5.67 -2.86
CA HIS A 25 16.50 -6.19 -3.14
C HIS A 25 16.58 -7.66 -2.73
N ALA A 26 17.11 -8.53 -3.61
CA ALA A 26 17.32 -9.93 -3.24
C ALA A 26 18.37 -10.05 -2.14
N VAL A 27 18.10 -10.88 -1.13
CA VAL A 27 19.04 -11.19 -0.04
C VAL A 27 20.25 -11.92 -0.61
N LYS A 28 21.45 -11.40 -0.38
CA LYS A 28 22.71 -12.02 -0.85
C LYS A 28 23.54 -12.65 0.28
N ALA A 29 23.57 -12.03 1.46
CA ALA A 29 24.46 -12.41 2.56
C ALA A 29 23.79 -12.30 3.94
N GLY A 30 22.48 -12.53 4.02
CA GLY A 30 21.69 -12.33 5.24
C GLY A 30 21.17 -10.89 5.36
N ILE A 31 20.23 -10.70 6.26
CA ILE A 31 19.63 -9.39 6.54
C ILE A 31 20.28 -8.84 7.82
N PRO A 32 20.81 -7.61 7.83
CA PRO A 32 21.39 -6.99 9.02
C PRO A 32 20.25 -6.44 9.92
N GLU A 33 19.44 -7.34 10.51
CA GLU A 33 18.20 -6.99 11.21
C GLU A 33 18.45 -6.01 12.35
N HIS A 34 19.48 -6.27 13.17
CA HIS A 34 19.79 -5.42 14.32
C HIS A 34 20.10 -3.98 13.90
N ASP A 35 21.03 -3.81 12.96
CA ASP A 35 21.44 -2.50 12.48
C ASP A 35 20.31 -1.78 11.77
N TYR A 36 19.47 -2.55 11.04
CA TYR A 36 18.32 -1.97 10.33
C TYR A 36 17.25 -1.48 11.29
N VAL A 37 16.95 -2.22 12.36
CA VAL A 37 16.02 -1.76 13.40
C VAL A 37 16.52 -0.49 14.10
N ASP A 38 17.82 -0.42 14.41
CA ASP A 38 18.40 0.81 14.97
C ASP A 38 18.30 1.99 14.01
N ALA A 39 18.54 1.73 12.73
CA ALA A 39 18.38 2.73 11.69
C ALA A 39 16.94 3.23 11.58
N LEU A 40 15.95 2.33 11.58
CA LEU A 40 14.52 2.68 11.55
C LEU A 40 14.12 3.54 12.76
N LEU A 41 14.51 3.17 13.96
CA LEU A 41 14.18 3.93 15.15
C LEU A 41 14.85 5.31 15.19
N LYS A 42 16.05 5.43 14.66
CA LYS A 42 16.72 6.72 14.50
C LYS A 42 16.06 7.58 13.43
N ASP A 43 15.68 6.99 12.30
CA ASP A 43 14.95 7.65 11.23
C ASP A 43 13.61 8.19 11.75
N LEU A 44 12.87 7.38 12.53
CA LEU A 44 11.63 7.80 13.17
C LEU A 44 11.84 9.01 14.07
N ARG A 45 12.88 9.01 14.93
CA ARG A 45 13.19 10.18 15.79
C ARG A 45 13.43 11.43 14.96
N ASN A 46 14.12 11.32 13.82
CA ASN A 46 14.36 12.45 12.93
C ASN A 46 13.05 12.97 12.33
N ASP A 47 12.17 12.09 11.83
CA ASP A 47 10.90 12.50 11.23
C ASP A 47 9.93 13.08 12.25
N LEU A 48 9.98 12.65 13.51
CA LEU A 48 9.19 13.25 14.60
C LEU A 48 9.50 14.72 14.84
N SER A 49 10.73 15.16 14.53
CA SER A 49 11.11 16.59 14.64
C SER A 49 10.40 17.48 13.60
N LEU A 50 9.80 16.88 12.56
CA LEU A 50 9.01 17.59 11.55
C LEU A 50 7.56 17.85 12.02
N LEU A 51 7.08 17.14 13.04
CA LEU A 51 5.74 17.34 13.57
C LEU A 51 5.67 18.59 14.43
N THR A 52 4.67 19.42 14.18
CA THR A 52 4.46 20.68 14.93
C THR A 52 3.73 20.45 16.27
N ALA A 53 3.15 19.26 16.47
CA ALA A 53 2.47 18.86 17.70
C ALA A 53 2.50 17.32 17.85
N PRO A 54 2.41 16.79 19.09
CA PRO A 54 2.21 15.35 19.31
C PRO A 54 0.94 14.84 18.62
N ARG A 55 1.01 13.66 18.01
CA ARG A 55 -0.11 13.05 17.27
C ARG A 55 -0.20 11.56 17.58
N THR A 56 -1.42 11.05 17.66
CA THR A 56 -1.69 9.64 17.84
C THR A 56 -1.73 8.92 16.50
N VAL A 57 -0.95 7.86 16.36
CA VAL A 57 -0.89 7.03 15.14
C VAL A 57 -1.99 5.98 15.19
N SER A 58 -2.81 5.92 14.15
CA SER A 58 -3.96 5.00 14.05
C SER A 58 -3.64 3.70 13.30
N SER A 59 -2.54 3.68 12.53
CA SER A 59 -2.09 2.48 11.82
C SER A 59 -0.59 2.46 11.60
N ILE A 60 -0.01 1.26 11.68
CA ILE A 60 1.36 0.92 11.29
C ILE A 60 1.27 -0.08 10.15
N PHE A 61 2.00 0.15 9.07
CA PHE A 61 2.09 -0.77 7.96
C PHE A 61 3.54 -1.12 7.67
N MET A 62 3.89 -2.37 7.80
CA MET A 62 5.20 -2.94 7.50
C MET A 62 5.13 -3.61 6.13
N GLY A 63 5.81 -3.02 5.13
CA GLY A 63 5.70 -3.46 3.74
C GLY A 63 6.96 -3.23 2.91
N GLY A 64 6.81 -3.40 1.60
CA GLY A 64 7.83 -3.08 0.58
C GLY A 64 8.45 -4.29 -0.09
N GLY A 65 9.46 -4.90 0.49
CA GLY A 65 10.00 -6.20 0.07
C GLY A 65 9.22 -7.34 0.72
N THR A 66 9.78 -7.94 1.75
CA THR A 66 9.16 -9.03 2.51
C THR A 66 9.47 -8.84 4.00
N PRO A 67 8.66 -8.07 4.73
CA PRO A 67 8.88 -7.82 6.17
C PRO A 67 8.88 -9.09 7.02
N SER A 68 8.12 -10.11 6.63
CA SER A 68 8.05 -11.41 7.33
C SER A 68 9.35 -12.23 7.29
N LEU A 69 10.36 -11.79 6.54
CA LEU A 69 11.70 -12.38 6.59
C LEU A 69 12.42 -12.06 7.91
N PHE A 70 12.10 -10.92 8.52
CA PHE A 70 12.69 -10.54 9.80
C PHE A 70 12.28 -11.51 10.91
N SER A 71 13.16 -11.64 11.89
CA SER A 71 12.90 -12.46 13.08
C SER A 71 11.82 -11.79 13.97
N PRO A 72 11.04 -12.59 14.72
CA PRO A 72 10.13 -12.06 15.71
C PRO A 72 10.82 -11.14 16.73
N GLU A 73 12.04 -11.47 17.15
CA GLU A 73 12.85 -10.68 18.09
C GLU A 73 13.18 -9.30 17.52
N ALA A 74 13.51 -9.21 16.24
CA ALA A 74 13.80 -7.93 15.57
C ALA A 74 12.54 -7.07 15.47
N LEU A 75 11.38 -7.67 15.14
CA LEU A 75 10.12 -6.96 15.08
C LEU A 75 9.61 -6.54 16.46
N ASP A 76 9.79 -7.36 17.49
CA ASP A 76 9.47 -7.00 18.89
C ASP A 76 10.26 -5.75 19.31
N ARG A 77 11.57 -5.77 19.10
CA ARG A 77 12.43 -4.63 19.40
C ARG A 77 12.02 -3.36 18.64
N LEU A 78 11.63 -3.50 17.38
CA LEU A 78 11.14 -2.38 16.57
C LEU A 78 9.83 -1.81 17.13
N LEU A 79 8.83 -2.67 17.37
CA LEU A 79 7.52 -2.25 17.86
C LEU A 79 7.60 -1.66 19.28
N ALA A 80 8.41 -2.24 20.16
CA ALA A 80 8.68 -1.69 21.48
C ALA A 80 9.34 -0.30 21.41
N GLY A 81 10.32 -0.13 20.51
CA GLY A 81 10.96 1.17 20.28
C GLY A 81 10.01 2.22 19.70
N ILE A 82 9.12 1.83 18.80
CA ILE A 82 8.07 2.70 18.25
C ILE A 82 7.12 3.14 19.36
N GLY A 83 6.66 2.22 20.22
CA GLY A 83 5.77 2.53 21.33
C GLY A 83 6.37 3.49 22.37
N GLN A 84 7.71 3.56 22.47
CA GLN A 84 8.40 4.56 23.30
C GLN A 84 8.45 5.96 22.66
N LEU A 85 8.36 6.04 21.33
CA LEU A 85 8.51 7.28 20.56
C LEU A 85 7.18 7.90 20.14
N LEU A 86 6.14 7.08 19.97
CA LEU A 86 4.84 7.47 19.41
C LEU A 86 3.70 7.02 20.34
N SER A 87 2.68 7.87 20.44
CA SER A 87 1.39 7.44 20.98
C SER A 87 0.62 6.67 19.90
N LEU A 88 0.21 5.45 20.21
CA LEU A 88 -0.64 4.64 19.34
C LEU A 88 -2.09 4.68 19.85
N SER A 89 -3.07 4.62 18.95
CA SER A 89 -4.47 4.45 19.33
C SER A 89 -4.66 3.05 19.95
N GLU A 90 -5.61 2.91 20.88
CA GLU A 90 -5.92 1.62 21.52
C GLU A 90 -6.26 0.52 20.53
N ASP A 91 -6.88 0.90 19.41
CA ASP A 91 -7.28 0.03 18.31
C ASP A 91 -6.35 0.16 17.08
N CYS A 92 -5.08 0.51 17.28
CA CYS A 92 -4.12 0.70 16.19
C CYS A 92 -4.06 -0.54 15.28
N GLU A 93 -4.28 -0.33 13.97
CA GLU A 93 -4.08 -1.39 12.97
C GLU A 93 -2.58 -1.57 12.72
N ILE A 94 -2.04 -2.76 13.02
CA ILE A 94 -0.63 -3.10 12.76
C ILE A 94 -0.60 -4.19 11.70
N THR A 95 -0.27 -3.81 10.46
CA THR A 95 -0.21 -4.71 9.32
C THR A 95 1.22 -5.17 9.04
N LEU A 96 1.38 -6.46 8.74
CA LEU A 96 2.61 -7.06 8.23
C LEU A 96 2.34 -7.70 6.87
N GLU A 97 3.14 -7.33 5.86
CA GLU A 97 3.19 -8.07 4.59
C GLU A 97 4.01 -9.35 4.72
N ALA A 98 3.50 -10.43 4.15
CA ALA A 98 4.13 -11.74 4.16
C ALA A 98 3.99 -12.45 2.80
N ASN A 99 4.98 -13.27 2.46
CA ASN A 99 4.80 -14.27 1.42
C ASN A 99 4.25 -15.57 2.03
N PRO A 100 3.53 -16.37 1.26
CA PRO A 100 2.92 -17.62 1.75
C PRO A 100 3.93 -18.80 1.83
N GLY A 101 5.23 -18.54 1.90
CA GLY A 101 6.25 -19.56 2.07
C GLY A 101 6.18 -20.23 3.45
N THR A 102 6.65 -21.48 3.54
CA THR A 102 6.63 -22.25 4.78
C THR A 102 7.48 -21.62 5.89
N PHE A 103 8.56 -20.94 5.53
CA PHE A 103 9.45 -20.27 6.49
C PHE A 103 8.76 -19.07 7.17
N GLU A 104 8.04 -18.26 6.41
CA GLU A 104 7.35 -17.08 6.94
C GLU A 104 6.12 -17.48 7.76
N SER A 105 5.31 -18.41 7.24
CA SER A 105 4.08 -18.84 7.90
C SER A 105 4.31 -19.52 9.24
N ALA A 106 5.46 -20.17 9.45
CA ALA A 106 5.83 -20.74 10.73
C ALA A 106 5.92 -19.71 11.87
N LYS A 107 6.20 -18.44 11.55
CA LYS A 107 6.34 -17.33 12.51
C LYS A 107 5.03 -16.58 12.81
N PHE A 108 3.94 -16.87 12.12
CA PHE A 108 2.70 -16.07 12.24
C PHE A 108 2.14 -16.01 13.67
N ARG A 109 2.25 -17.11 14.44
CA ARG A 109 1.83 -17.12 15.84
C ARG A 109 2.65 -16.15 16.69
N GLU A 110 3.95 -16.10 16.48
CA GLU A 110 4.85 -15.18 17.16
C GLU A 110 4.54 -13.73 16.77
N PHE A 111 4.39 -13.44 15.49
CA PHE A 111 3.98 -12.11 15.01
C PHE A 111 2.65 -11.65 15.62
N ARG A 112 1.68 -12.57 15.76
CA ARG A 112 0.40 -12.24 16.42
C ARG A 112 0.59 -11.89 17.90
N ALA A 113 1.48 -12.59 18.59
CA ALA A 113 1.80 -12.33 19.99
C ALA A 113 2.49 -10.97 20.22
N LEU A 114 3.20 -10.43 19.21
CA LEU A 114 3.80 -9.09 19.24
C LEU A 114 2.78 -7.95 19.07
N GLY A 115 1.49 -8.26 18.87
CA GLY A 115 0.45 -7.26 18.65
C GLY A 115 0.20 -6.93 17.17
N ILE A 116 0.88 -7.59 16.22
CA ILE A 116 0.51 -7.52 14.80
C ILE A 116 -0.89 -8.11 14.67
N ASN A 117 -1.85 -7.30 14.19
CA ASN A 117 -3.27 -7.68 14.19
C ASN A 117 -3.88 -7.79 12.78
N ARG A 118 -3.09 -7.52 11.73
CA ARG A 118 -3.47 -7.70 10.33
C ARG A 118 -2.30 -8.30 9.54
N LEU A 119 -2.59 -9.32 8.70
CA LEU A 119 -1.63 -9.85 7.72
C LEU A 119 -2.10 -9.53 6.30
N SER A 120 -1.14 -9.17 5.43
CA SER A 120 -1.32 -9.08 3.98
C SER A 120 -0.46 -10.16 3.33
N ILE A 121 -1.09 -11.17 2.72
CA ILE A 121 -0.39 -12.34 2.19
C ILE A 121 -0.35 -12.25 0.67
N GLY A 122 0.85 -12.12 0.11
CA GLY A 122 1.10 -11.97 -1.32
C GLY A 122 0.96 -13.29 -2.09
N ILE A 123 -0.27 -13.74 -2.35
CA ILE A 123 -0.60 -14.99 -3.04
C ILE A 123 -0.40 -14.87 -4.53
N GLN A 124 -0.96 -13.83 -5.14
CA GLN A 124 -0.97 -13.46 -6.55
C GLN A 124 -1.87 -14.34 -7.42
N SER A 125 -1.83 -15.65 -7.32
CA SER A 125 -2.68 -16.62 -8.01
C SER A 125 -2.71 -17.95 -7.25
N PHE A 126 -3.74 -18.75 -7.44
CA PHE A 126 -3.83 -20.15 -6.98
C PHE A 126 -3.56 -21.15 -8.11
N ASP A 127 -2.98 -20.71 -9.22
CA ASP A 127 -2.52 -21.55 -10.32
C ASP A 127 -1.00 -21.58 -10.41
N ASP A 128 -0.39 -22.74 -10.21
CA ASP A 128 1.07 -22.92 -10.21
C ASP A 128 1.72 -22.50 -11.54
N ARG A 129 1.00 -22.57 -12.67
CA ARG A 129 1.51 -22.12 -13.98
C ARG A 129 1.69 -20.61 -13.99
N HIS A 130 0.71 -19.87 -13.46
CA HIS A 130 0.78 -18.41 -13.36
C HIS A 130 1.80 -17.97 -12.32
N LEU A 131 1.86 -18.63 -11.15
CA LEU A 131 2.89 -18.37 -10.14
C LEU A 131 4.30 -18.53 -10.71
N LYS A 132 4.55 -19.59 -11.47
CA LYS A 132 5.83 -19.80 -12.15
C LYS A 132 6.17 -18.70 -13.15
N LYS A 133 5.19 -18.26 -13.98
CA LYS A 133 5.37 -17.16 -14.92
C LYS A 133 5.67 -15.84 -14.21
N LEU A 134 5.06 -15.61 -13.04
CA LEU A 134 5.31 -14.45 -12.18
C LEU A 134 6.66 -14.55 -11.42
N GLY A 135 7.40 -15.64 -11.53
CA GLY A 135 8.64 -15.84 -10.78
C GLY A 135 8.43 -16.00 -9.27
N ARG A 136 7.24 -16.48 -8.87
CA ARG A 136 6.96 -16.77 -7.45
C ARG A 136 7.63 -18.06 -7.04
N VAL A 137 8.09 -18.10 -5.79
CA VAL A 137 8.81 -19.26 -5.22
C VAL A 137 7.90 -20.23 -4.47
N HIS A 138 6.66 -19.84 -4.19
CA HIS A 138 5.65 -20.67 -3.53
C HIS A 138 4.67 -21.30 -4.54
N SER A 139 4.06 -22.37 -4.13
CA SER A 139 2.97 -23.05 -4.84
C SER A 139 1.58 -22.63 -4.34
N ALA A 140 0.53 -22.93 -5.10
CA ALA A 140 -0.86 -22.76 -4.69
C ALA A 140 -1.18 -23.50 -3.38
N ALA A 141 -0.66 -24.70 -3.20
CA ALA A 141 -0.83 -25.47 -1.97
C ALA A 141 -0.19 -24.78 -0.75
N GLU A 142 1.01 -24.19 -0.89
CA GLU A 142 1.66 -23.41 0.17
C GLU A 142 0.87 -22.13 0.46
N ALA A 143 0.31 -21.49 -0.55
CA ALA A 143 -0.55 -20.32 -0.38
C ALA A 143 -1.79 -20.61 0.47
N ILE A 144 -2.52 -21.68 0.16
CA ILE A 144 -3.67 -22.15 0.94
C ILE A 144 -3.24 -22.44 2.38
N LYS A 145 -2.14 -23.19 2.54
CA LYS A 145 -1.64 -23.57 3.85
C LYS A 145 -1.23 -22.37 4.71
N ALA A 146 -0.63 -21.34 4.11
CA ALA A 146 -0.26 -20.12 4.82
C ALA A 146 -1.49 -19.38 5.38
N VAL A 147 -2.58 -19.31 4.63
CA VAL A 147 -3.84 -18.71 5.09
C VAL A 147 -4.44 -19.51 6.27
N GLU A 148 -4.45 -20.84 6.19
CA GLU A 148 -4.89 -21.69 7.30
C GLU A 148 -4.04 -21.50 8.55
N ILE A 149 -2.71 -21.40 8.41
CA ILE A 149 -1.79 -21.16 9.52
C ILE A 149 -2.05 -19.78 10.13
N ALA A 150 -2.27 -18.74 9.32
CA ALA A 150 -2.59 -17.40 9.78
C ALA A 150 -3.90 -17.38 10.60
N ALA A 151 -4.96 -18.03 10.11
CA ALA A 151 -6.23 -18.16 10.82
C ALA A 151 -6.05 -18.90 12.16
N ASN A 152 -5.32 -20.02 12.16
CA ASN A 152 -5.01 -20.81 13.35
C ASN A 152 -4.08 -20.09 14.35
N ALA A 153 -3.30 -19.11 13.87
CA ALA A 153 -2.50 -18.23 14.72
C ALA A 153 -3.31 -17.10 15.38
N GLY A 154 -4.62 -16.99 15.05
CA GLY A 154 -5.53 -16.00 15.63
C GLY A 154 -5.56 -14.66 14.89
N PHE A 155 -5.21 -14.64 13.60
CA PHE A 155 -5.44 -13.47 12.77
C PHE A 155 -6.87 -13.46 12.23
N ASP A 156 -7.67 -12.53 12.73
CA ASP A 156 -9.05 -12.30 12.27
C ASP A 156 -9.11 -11.29 11.11
N ASN A 157 -8.03 -10.52 10.90
CA ASN A 157 -7.92 -9.54 9.82
C ASN A 157 -6.85 -9.98 8.81
N LEU A 158 -7.31 -10.63 7.74
CA LEU A 158 -6.46 -11.19 6.69
C LEU A 158 -6.76 -10.53 5.35
N ASN A 159 -5.73 -10.06 4.68
CA ASN A 159 -5.77 -9.67 3.28
C ASN A 159 -5.05 -10.70 2.42
N LEU A 160 -5.64 -11.06 1.29
CA LEU A 160 -5.00 -11.82 0.23
C LEU A 160 -4.77 -10.90 -0.97
N ASP A 161 -3.52 -10.80 -1.41
CA ASP A 161 -3.18 -10.06 -2.62
C ASP A 161 -3.27 -11.00 -3.82
N LEU A 162 -4.11 -10.66 -4.79
CA LEU A 162 -4.34 -11.40 -6.03
C LEU A 162 -4.17 -10.49 -7.23
N MET A 163 -3.72 -11.08 -8.32
CA MET A 163 -3.52 -10.38 -9.59
C MET A 163 -4.38 -10.97 -10.69
N PHE A 164 -4.78 -10.12 -11.65
CA PHE A 164 -5.41 -10.53 -12.90
C PHE A 164 -4.68 -9.94 -14.10
N GLY A 165 -5.09 -10.35 -15.31
CA GLY A 165 -4.36 -9.97 -16.53
C GLY A 165 -2.97 -10.61 -16.58
N LEU A 166 -2.80 -11.78 -15.96
CA LEU A 166 -1.54 -12.51 -15.94
C LEU A 166 -1.18 -13.05 -17.33
N PRO A 167 0.11 -13.35 -17.60
CA PRO A 167 0.52 -13.88 -18.88
C PRO A 167 -0.31 -15.09 -19.32
N GLU A 168 -1.01 -14.95 -20.47
CA GLU A 168 -1.92 -15.96 -21.05
C GLU A 168 -3.06 -16.42 -20.12
N GLN A 169 -3.44 -15.61 -19.12
CA GLN A 169 -4.56 -15.92 -18.23
C GLN A 169 -5.89 -15.76 -18.96
N THR A 170 -6.77 -16.75 -18.78
CA THR A 170 -8.15 -16.70 -19.23
C THR A 170 -9.06 -16.10 -18.15
N GLU A 171 -10.26 -15.64 -18.56
CA GLU A 171 -11.29 -15.18 -17.63
C GLU A 171 -11.65 -16.26 -16.59
N ALA A 172 -11.80 -17.53 -17.04
CA ALA A 172 -12.13 -18.65 -16.16
C ALA A 172 -11.05 -18.89 -15.10
N GLU A 173 -9.79 -18.71 -15.43
CA GLU A 173 -8.66 -18.85 -14.50
C GLU A 173 -8.65 -17.70 -13.47
N ALA A 174 -8.92 -16.47 -13.88
CA ALA A 174 -9.05 -15.32 -12.96
C ALA A 174 -10.23 -15.51 -11.99
N ILE A 175 -11.38 -15.99 -12.49
CA ILE A 175 -12.54 -16.37 -11.65
C ILE A 175 -12.17 -17.48 -10.67
N GLY A 176 -11.42 -18.49 -11.11
CA GLY A 176 -10.94 -19.61 -10.27
C GLY A 176 -10.06 -19.13 -9.11
N ASP A 177 -9.19 -18.14 -9.34
CA ASP A 177 -8.38 -17.53 -8.30
C ASP A 177 -9.26 -16.82 -7.25
N ILE A 178 -10.28 -16.07 -7.67
CA ILE A 178 -11.22 -15.42 -6.76
C ILE A 178 -12.06 -16.42 -5.99
N GLN A 179 -12.55 -17.50 -6.63
CA GLN A 179 -13.28 -18.57 -5.96
C GLN A 179 -12.44 -19.24 -4.87
N SER A 180 -11.17 -19.51 -5.16
CA SER A 180 -10.22 -20.07 -4.20
C SER A 180 -9.99 -19.13 -3.01
N ALA A 181 -9.83 -17.82 -3.27
CA ALA A 181 -9.70 -16.83 -2.21
C ALA A 181 -10.95 -16.75 -1.33
N ILE A 182 -12.14 -16.72 -1.93
CA ILE A 182 -13.43 -16.67 -1.21
C ILE A 182 -13.59 -17.92 -0.33
N ALA A 183 -13.22 -19.11 -0.81
CA ALA A 183 -13.29 -20.36 -0.06
C ALA A 183 -12.42 -20.33 1.22
N LEU A 184 -11.30 -19.58 1.21
CA LEU A 184 -10.44 -19.36 2.38
C LEU A 184 -11.00 -18.31 3.35
N ASN A 185 -12.08 -17.62 2.99
CA ASN A 185 -12.84 -16.72 3.83
C ASN A 185 -12.04 -15.55 4.47
N PRO A 186 -11.10 -14.88 3.76
CA PRO A 186 -10.41 -13.71 4.31
C PRO A 186 -11.41 -12.58 4.60
N THR A 187 -10.95 -11.55 5.31
CA THR A 187 -11.76 -10.35 5.57
C THR A 187 -11.53 -9.27 4.53
N HIS A 188 -10.46 -9.38 3.76
CA HIS A 188 -10.04 -8.41 2.76
C HIS A 188 -9.36 -9.11 1.57
N ILE A 189 -9.57 -8.60 0.37
CA ILE A 189 -8.91 -9.04 -0.86
C ILE A 189 -8.41 -7.80 -1.61
N SER A 190 -7.11 -7.75 -1.89
CA SER A 190 -6.53 -6.83 -2.85
C SER A 190 -6.51 -7.54 -4.21
N PHE A 191 -7.15 -6.94 -5.21
CA PHE A 191 -7.26 -7.53 -6.55
C PHE A 191 -6.87 -6.48 -7.58
N TYR A 192 -5.71 -6.64 -8.20
CA TYR A 192 -5.10 -5.64 -9.07
C TYR A 192 -4.54 -6.24 -10.35
N GLN A 193 -4.56 -5.43 -11.42
CA GLN A 193 -4.06 -5.83 -12.73
C GLN A 193 -2.53 -5.89 -12.74
N LEU A 194 -1.97 -6.88 -13.45
CA LEU A 194 -0.55 -6.88 -13.79
C LEU A 194 -0.26 -5.73 -14.75
N THR A 195 0.60 -4.81 -14.32
CA THR A 195 1.10 -3.70 -15.13
C THR A 195 2.58 -3.90 -15.47
N LEU A 196 3.01 -3.40 -16.61
CA LEU A 196 4.40 -3.49 -17.07
C LEU A 196 5.13 -2.19 -16.67
N GLU A 197 5.58 -2.14 -15.42
CA GLU A 197 6.17 -0.94 -14.85
C GLU A 197 7.61 -0.69 -15.33
N PRO A 198 7.99 0.58 -15.63
CA PRO A 198 9.36 0.93 -15.99
C PRO A 198 10.39 0.39 -14.98
N ASN A 199 11.56 0.03 -15.47
CA ASN A 199 12.67 -0.55 -14.70
C ASN A 199 12.44 -1.97 -14.16
N THR A 200 11.38 -2.66 -14.59
CA THR A 200 11.16 -4.08 -14.31
C THR A 200 11.67 -4.96 -15.45
N TYR A 201 11.85 -6.26 -15.14
CA TYR A 201 12.22 -7.23 -16.19
C TYR A 201 11.10 -7.39 -17.21
N PHE A 202 9.83 -7.42 -16.77
CA PHE A 202 8.67 -7.54 -17.66
C PHE A 202 8.48 -6.33 -18.58
N TYR A 203 8.87 -5.12 -18.13
CA TYR A 203 8.87 -3.96 -19.03
C TYR A 203 9.90 -4.10 -20.15
N LYS A 204 11.09 -4.61 -19.81
CA LYS A 204 12.16 -4.82 -20.78
C LYS A 204 11.92 -6.02 -21.71
N PHE A 205 11.29 -7.05 -21.20
CA PHE A 205 10.98 -8.30 -21.91
C PHE A 205 9.52 -8.68 -21.63
N PRO A 206 8.56 -8.02 -22.33
CA PRO A 206 7.15 -8.19 -22.05
C PRO A 206 6.69 -9.63 -22.28
N PRO A 207 6.01 -10.26 -21.31
CA PRO A 207 5.35 -11.52 -21.55
C PRO A 207 4.11 -11.31 -22.46
N LYS A 208 3.60 -12.39 -23.04
CA LYS A 208 2.34 -12.32 -23.77
C LYS A 208 1.18 -12.16 -22.79
N LEU A 209 0.60 -10.97 -22.73
CA LEU A 209 -0.60 -10.68 -21.94
C LEU A 209 -1.87 -11.01 -22.74
N PRO A 210 -3.02 -11.21 -22.08
CA PRO A 210 -4.33 -11.24 -22.75
C PRO A 210 -4.64 -9.87 -23.37
N GLU A 211 -5.58 -9.83 -24.32
CA GLU A 211 -6.07 -8.59 -24.90
C GLU A 211 -6.86 -7.78 -23.88
N ASP A 212 -6.86 -6.44 -24.03
CA ASP A 212 -7.45 -5.52 -23.06
C ASP A 212 -8.92 -5.80 -22.79
N GLU A 213 -9.70 -6.16 -23.81
CA GLU A 213 -11.11 -6.53 -23.67
C GLU A 213 -11.30 -7.77 -22.81
N ALA A 214 -10.41 -8.76 -22.95
CA ALA A 214 -10.46 -9.99 -22.14
C ALA A 214 -10.06 -9.70 -20.69
N ILE A 215 -9.06 -8.84 -20.45
CA ILE A 215 -8.65 -8.39 -19.11
C ILE A 215 -9.82 -7.66 -18.44
N PHE A 216 -10.48 -6.74 -19.15
CA PHE A 216 -11.61 -5.97 -18.64
C PHE A 216 -12.81 -6.88 -18.33
N ALA A 217 -13.13 -7.85 -19.20
CA ALA A 217 -14.20 -8.81 -18.95
C ALA A 217 -13.93 -9.64 -17.70
N ALA A 218 -12.70 -10.18 -17.54
CA ALA A 218 -12.28 -10.92 -16.36
C ALA A 218 -12.37 -10.07 -15.08
N GLN A 219 -11.94 -8.80 -15.14
CA GLN A 219 -12.06 -7.87 -14.02
C GLN A 219 -13.53 -7.71 -13.59
N LYS A 220 -14.43 -7.42 -14.52
CA LYS A 220 -15.86 -7.21 -14.20
C LYS A 220 -16.52 -8.48 -13.64
N ALA A 221 -16.24 -9.65 -14.22
CA ALA A 221 -16.74 -10.93 -13.69
C ALA A 221 -16.24 -11.21 -12.27
N CYS A 222 -14.95 -10.98 -12.01
CA CYS A 222 -14.38 -11.13 -10.66
C CYS A 222 -14.95 -10.12 -9.65
N GLN A 223 -15.15 -8.86 -10.05
CA GLN A 223 -15.79 -7.83 -9.22
C GLN A 223 -17.21 -8.22 -8.82
N GLN A 224 -18.00 -8.71 -9.76
CA GLN A 224 -19.34 -9.20 -9.49
C GLN A 224 -19.32 -10.37 -8.50
N LEU A 225 -18.46 -11.35 -8.72
CA LEU A 225 -18.31 -12.51 -7.84
C LEU A 225 -17.94 -12.12 -6.41
N LEU A 226 -17.00 -11.18 -6.25
CA LEU A 226 -16.62 -10.64 -4.94
C LEU A 226 -17.79 -9.96 -4.25
N ALA A 227 -18.58 -9.16 -4.97
CA ALA A 227 -19.75 -8.45 -4.43
C ALA A 227 -20.84 -9.45 -3.97
N GLU A 228 -21.12 -10.50 -4.74
CA GLU A 228 -22.07 -11.58 -4.39
C GLU A 228 -21.69 -12.31 -3.11
N HIS A 229 -20.39 -12.36 -2.76
CA HIS A 229 -19.87 -12.99 -1.54
C HIS A 229 -19.58 -11.99 -0.40
N GLY A 230 -20.12 -10.76 -0.50
CA GLY A 230 -20.08 -9.77 0.58
C GLY A 230 -18.77 -8.96 0.68
N TYR A 231 -17.89 -9.07 -0.30
CA TYR A 231 -16.70 -8.21 -0.42
C TYR A 231 -17.08 -6.94 -1.18
N ARG A 232 -17.12 -5.82 -0.46
CA ARG A 232 -17.45 -4.52 -1.05
C ARG A 232 -16.18 -3.80 -1.48
N GLN A 233 -16.15 -3.40 -2.73
CA GLN A 233 -15.09 -2.52 -3.21
C GLN A 233 -15.16 -1.18 -2.47
N TYR A 234 -14.05 -0.67 -1.96
CA TYR A 234 -14.00 0.62 -1.29
C TYR A 234 -12.95 1.57 -1.90
N GLU A 235 -12.01 1.02 -2.67
CA GLU A 235 -11.05 1.74 -3.50
C GLU A 235 -10.70 0.90 -4.74
N ILE A 236 -9.91 1.43 -5.67
CA ILE A 236 -9.64 0.86 -7.00
C ILE A 236 -9.32 -0.64 -6.97
N SER A 237 -8.48 -1.08 -6.04
CA SER A 237 -7.93 -2.45 -6.02
C SER A 237 -8.32 -3.24 -4.78
N ALA A 238 -9.16 -2.70 -3.89
CA ALA A 238 -9.40 -3.33 -2.60
C ALA A 238 -10.88 -3.57 -2.31
N TYR A 239 -11.13 -4.78 -1.81
CA TYR A 239 -12.43 -5.33 -1.51
C TYR A 239 -12.43 -5.87 -0.07
N ALA A 240 -13.41 -5.49 0.74
CA ALA A 240 -13.44 -5.86 2.14
C ALA A 240 -14.85 -6.26 2.61
N LYS A 241 -14.92 -7.13 3.59
CA LYS A 241 -16.10 -7.32 4.41
C LYS A 241 -16.34 -6.06 5.25
N VAL A 242 -17.57 -5.87 5.70
CA VAL A 242 -17.94 -4.71 6.52
C VAL A 242 -17.06 -4.62 7.76
N GLY A 243 -16.42 -3.46 7.99
CA GLY A 243 -15.55 -3.22 9.12
C GLY A 243 -14.07 -3.57 8.91
N PHE A 244 -13.68 -4.19 7.76
CA PHE A 244 -12.32 -4.68 7.52
C PHE A 244 -11.57 -3.94 6.40
N GLN A 245 -11.99 -2.74 6.05
CA GLN A 245 -11.23 -1.88 5.14
C GLN A 245 -9.87 -1.53 5.79
N SER A 246 -8.76 -1.61 5.04
CA SER A 246 -7.44 -1.24 5.55
C SER A 246 -7.43 0.23 6.00
N ARG A 247 -7.18 0.46 7.29
CA ARG A 247 -7.12 1.82 7.85
C ARG A 247 -5.94 2.58 7.29
N HIS A 248 -4.80 1.88 7.10
CA HIS A 248 -3.59 2.48 6.56
C HIS A 248 -3.80 2.99 5.12
N ASN A 249 -4.34 2.13 4.23
CA ASN A 249 -4.61 2.50 2.84
C ASN A 249 -5.65 3.63 2.77
N ARG A 250 -6.71 3.54 3.59
CA ARG A 250 -7.70 4.60 3.66
C ARG A 250 -7.12 5.93 4.11
N ASN A 251 -6.15 5.93 5.06
CA ASN A 251 -5.48 7.16 5.46
C ASN A 251 -4.78 7.82 4.27
N TYR A 252 -4.06 7.05 3.44
CA TYR A 252 -3.48 7.57 2.20
C TYR A 252 -4.53 8.17 1.27
N TRP A 253 -5.55 7.38 0.95
CA TRP A 253 -6.57 7.79 -0.02
C TRP A 253 -7.46 8.93 0.49
N GLN A 254 -7.52 9.15 1.79
CA GLN A 254 -8.19 10.30 2.41
C GLN A 254 -7.26 11.51 2.60
N PHE A 255 -6.13 11.54 1.91
CA PHE A 255 -5.14 12.60 1.99
C PHE A 255 -4.58 12.81 3.40
N GLY A 256 -4.58 11.76 4.23
CA GLY A 256 -4.00 11.75 5.56
C GLY A 256 -2.49 11.92 5.55
N ASP A 257 -1.92 12.24 6.70
CA ASP A 257 -0.47 12.28 6.87
C ASP A 257 0.10 10.89 7.16
N TYR A 258 1.36 10.70 6.83
CA TYR A 258 2.07 9.48 7.17
C TYR A 258 3.58 9.75 7.31
N LEU A 259 4.16 9.15 8.36
CA LEU A 259 5.59 9.03 8.51
C LEU A 259 6.04 7.82 7.69
N GLY A 260 7.12 7.97 6.93
CA GLY A 260 7.69 6.89 6.12
C GLY A 260 9.14 6.66 6.50
N ILE A 261 9.44 5.54 7.16
CA ILE A 261 10.80 5.17 7.57
C ILE A 261 11.28 3.92 6.84
N GLY A 262 12.59 3.80 6.67
CA GLY A 262 13.22 2.69 5.96
C GLY A 262 13.70 3.06 4.56
N ALA A 263 14.55 2.21 3.99
CA ALA A 263 15.19 2.45 2.70
C ALA A 263 14.17 2.57 1.56
N GLY A 264 14.08 3.76 0.94
CA GLY A 264 13.14 4.06 -0.13
C GLY A 264 11.74 4.44 0.34
N ALA A 265 11.51 4.60 1.65
CA ALA A 265 10.26 5.08 2.17
C ALA A 265 10.02 6.56 1.83
N HIS A 266 8.76 6.90 1.68
CA HIS A 266 8.28 8.28 1.53
C HIS A 266 7.34 8.61 2.67
N GLY A 267 7.27 9.89 3.03
CA GLY A 267 6.32 10.44 4.00
C GLY A 267 5.61 11.67 3.46
N LYS A 268 4.46 12.00 4.03
CA LYS A 268 3.73 13.25 3.82
C LYS A 268 3.29 13.80 5.17
N ILE A 269 3.65 15.03 5.46
CA ILE A 269 3.41 15.67 6.76
C ILE A 269 2.84 17.06 6.53
N THR A 270 1.65 17.29 7.08
CA THR A 270 1.04 18.63 7.17
C THR A 270 1.52 19.30 8.45
N ARG A 271 2.32 20.37 8.32
CA ARG A 271 2.85 21.15 9.44
C ARG A 271 1.97 22.36 9.74
N ALA A 272 1.55 23.08 8.70
CA ALA A 272 0.56 24.14 8.78
C ALA A 272 -0.22 24.26 7.48
N LEU A 273 -1.51 24.62 7.56
CA LEU A 273 -2.35 24.87 6.39
C LEU A 273 -2.44 26.39 6.13
N PRO A 274 -2.55 26.81 4.86
CA PRO A 274 -2.64 25.98 3.65
C PRO A 274 -1.30 25.62 3.00
N HIS A 275 -0.17 26.14 3.41
CA HIS A 275 1.03 26.18 2.56
C HIS A 275 2.24 25.42 3.10
N ASP A 276 2.07 24.57 4.10
CA ASP A 276 3.20 23.84 4.68
C ASP A 276 2.91 22.34 4.80
N ILE A 277 2.78 21.71 3.64
CA ILE A 277 2.71 20.26 3.48
C ILE A 277 4.02 19.81 2.84
N VAL A 278 4.73 18.89 3.50
CA VAL A 278 6.02 18.42 3.01
C VAL A 278 5.99 16.93 2.70
N ARG A 279 6.82 16.54 1.74
CA ARG A 279 7.18 15.14 1.47
C ARG A 279 8.56 14.86 2.02
N THR A 280 8.73 13.66 2.57
CA THR A 280 10.05 13.11 2.90
C THR A 280 10.35 11.96 1.97
N ALA A 281 11.62 11.78 1.60
CA ALA A 281 12.08 10.64 0.82
C ALA A 281 13.40 10.12 1.40
N LYS A 282 13.49 8.81 1.51
CA LYS A 282 14.67 8.11 2.05
C LYS A 282 15.49 7.49 0.93
N PRO A 283 16.81 7.29 1.13
CA PRO A 283 17.66 6.60 0.15
C PRO A 283 17.11 5.23 -0.21
N LYS A 284 17.06 4.92 -1.52
CA LYS A 284 16.53 3.62 -2.00
C LYS A 284 17.47 2.45 -1.68
N SER A 285 18.80 2.66 -1.73
CA SER A 285 19.75 1.60 -1.39
C SER A 285 19.76 1.33 0.12
N PRO A 286 19.58 0.07 0.57
CA PRO A 286 19.68 -0.29 1.99
C PRO A 286 21.04 0.08 2.60
N GLU A 287 22.12 -0.10 1.85
CA GLU A 287 23.46 0.26 2.29
C GLU A 287 23.63 1.76 2.49
N GLN A 288 23.10 2.57 1.57
CA GLN A 288 23.13 4.04 1.71
C GLN A 288 22.25 4.49 2.88
N TYR A 289 21.11 3.88 3.07
CA TYR A 289 20.20 4.16 4.19
C TYR A 289 20.91 3.89 5.53
N LEU A 290 21.54 2.74 5.70
CA LEU A 290 22.31 2.41 6.90
C LEU A 290 23.48 3.37 7.14
N LYS A 291 24.24 3.74 6.09
CA LYS A 291 25.35 4.70 6.19
C LYS A 291 24.89 6.12 6.58
N GLN A 292 23.73 6.57 6.10
CA GLN A 292 23.17 7.88 6.48
C GLN A 292 22.73 7.89 7.93
N THR A 293 22.19 6.80 8.38
CA THR A 293 21.71 6.69 9.76
C THR A 293 22.90 6.60 10.75
N TYR A 294 24.04 6.10 10.30
CA TYR A 294 25.31 6.04 11.06
C TYR A 294 26.44 6.79 10.32
N PRO A 295 26.43 8.13 10.24
CA PRO A 295 27.48 8.84 9.55
C PRO A 295 28.81 8.61 10.27
N SER A 296 29.75 7.99 9.56
CA SER A 296 31.16 8.10 9.95
C SER A 296 31.56 9.58 9.79
N ALA A 297 32.35 10.11 10.70
CA ALA A 297 32.70 11.54 10.82
C ALA A 297 33.27 12.21 9.53
N SER A 298 33.47 11.43 8.45
CA SER A 298 34.07 11.88 7.19
C SER A 298 33.09 12.05 6.01
N LEU A 299 31.82 11.68 6.13
CA LEU A 299 30.86 11.78 5.04
C LEU A 299 29.72 12.77 5.40
N ARG A 300 29.75 13.93 4.75
CA ARG A 300 28.55 14.79 4.65
C ARG A 300 27.58 14.10 3.69
N ILE A 301 26.73 13.21 4.22
CA ILE A 301 25.67 12.58 3.47
C ILE A 301 24.45 13.47 3.60
N SER A 302 23.82 13.79 2.47
CA SER A 302 22.60 14.61 2.40
C SER A 302 21.54 14.08 3.38
N SER A 303 21.00 14.97 4.19
CA SER A 303 19.80 14.71 5.00
C SER A 303 18.68 14.12 4.13
N PRO A 304 17.71 13.34 4.69
CA PRO A 304 16.53 12.94 3.94
C PRO A 304 15.96 14.17 3.22
N SER A 305 15.59 14.02 1.95
CA SER A 305 15.00 15.14 1.25
C SER A 305 13.66 15.47 1.90
N VAL A 306 13.54 16.70 2.36
CA VAL A 306 12.27 17.27 2.84
C VAL A 306 11.90 18.35 1.84
N GLU A 307 10.85 18.13 1.07
CA GLU A 307 10.42 19.03 0.00
C GLU A 307 9.00 19.50 0.26
N ALA A 308 8.76 20.79 0.18
CA ALA A 308 7.41 21.34 0.25
C ALA A 308 6.64 20.93 -1.01
N ILE A 309 5.39 20.49 -0.86
CA ILE A 309 4.49 20.29 -1.98
C ILE A 309 4.06 21.68 -2.48
N PRO A 310 4.32 22.01 -3.75
CA PRO A 310 3.85 23.27 -4.32
C PRO A 310 2.33 23.41 -4.20
N VAL A 311 1.85 24.59 -3.84
CA VAL A 311 0.42 24.82 -3.59
C VAL A 311 -0.42 24.52 -4.83
N GLU A 312 0.10 24.82 -6.01
CA GLU A 312 -0.52 24.55 -7.30
C GLU A 312 -0.66 23.05 -7.62
N GLN A 313 0.09 22.18 -6.95
CA GLN A 313 -0.01 20.73 -7.10
C GLN A 313 -1.02 20.09 -6.12
N LEU A 314 -1.43 20.79 -5.06
CA LEU A 314 -2.35 20.23 -4.07
C LEU A 314 -3.69 19.79 -4.66
N PRO A 315 -4.31 20.47 -5.65
CA PRO A 315 -5.55 20.01 -6.27
C PRO A 315 -5.42 18.63 -6.92
N VAL A 316 -4.37 18.39 -7.73
CA VAL A 316 -4.16 17.09 -8.38
C VAL A 316 -3.76 16.02 -7.37
N GLU A 317 -2.92 16.35 -6.40
CA GLU A 317 -2.52 15.45 -5.32
C GLU A 317 -3.73 14.96 -4.50
N PHE A 318 -4.63 15.88 -4.16
CA PHE A 318 -5.86 15.55 -3.45
C PHE A 318 -6.80 14.70 -4.30
N ALA A 319 -7.04 15.09 -5.57
CA ALA A 319 -7.90 14.36 -6.50
C ALA A 319 -7.39 12.95 -6.74
N MET A 320 -6.07 12.78 -6.98
CA MET A 320 -5.41 11.50 -7.20
C MET A 320 -5.65 10.52 -6.04
N ASN A 321 -5.65 11.01 -4.81
CA ASN A 321 -5.93 10.18 -3.64
C ASN A 321 -7.43 9.90 -3.48
N HIS A 322 -8.27 10.93 -3.42
CA HIS A 322 -9.68 10.77 -3.05
C HIS A 322 -10.55 10.12 -4.13
N LEU A 323 -10.22 10.32 -5.41
CA LEU A 323 -10.98 9.70 -6.49
C LEU A 323 -10.71 8.19 -6.67
N ARG A 324 -9.74 7.65 -5.94
CA ARG A 324 -9.58 6.21 -5.78
C ARG A 324 -10.61 5.57 -4.84
N LEU A 325 -11.26 6.38 -4.00
CA LEU A 325 -12.27 5.89 -3.07
C LEU A 325 -13.66 5.88 -3.73
N THR A 326 -14.41 4.81 -3.53
CA THR A 326 -15.80 4.70 -4.05
C THR A 326 -16.73 5.80 -3.53
N ASN A 327 -16.44 6.35 -2.34
CA ASN A 327 -17.20 7.43 -1.74
C ASN A 327 -16.63 8.83 -2.03
N GLY A 328 -15.54 8.92 -2.80
CA GLY A 328 -14.90 10.17 -3.20
C GLY A 328 -14.67 11.16 -2.05
N PHE A 329 -14.96 12.45 -2.25
CA PHE A 329 -14.70 13.53 -1.29
C PHE A 329 -15.86 14.55 -1.23
N SER A 330 -15.81 15.43 -0.23
CA SER A 330 -16.60 16.66 -0.19
C SER A 330 -15.72 17.90 -0.41
N LEU A 331 -16.30 19.02 -0.88
CA LEU A 331 -15.57 20.28 -0.99
C LEU A 331 -15.09 20.77 0.38
N ALA A 332 -15.81 20.44 1.45
CA ALA A 332 -15.38 20.71 2.83
C ALA A 332 -14.14 19.89 3.22
N ASP A 333 -14.05 18.60 2.80
CA ASP A 333 -12.86 17.80 3.01
C ASP A 333 -11.66 18.39 2.25
N TYR A 334 -11.88 18.83 1.00
CA TYR A 334 -10.84 19.48 0.21
C TYR A 334 -10.29 20.72 0.93
N GLN A 335 -11.15 21.64 1.32
CA GLN A 335 -10.75 22.87 2.03
C GLN A 335 -10.07 22.55 3.37
N ARG A 336 -10.61 21.61 4.14
CA ARG A 336 -10.08 21.21 5.45
C ARG A 336 -8.69 20.58 5.36
N LEU A 337 -8.42 19.79 4.31
CA LEU A 337 -7.18 19.01 4.19
C LEU A 337 -6.08 19.74 3.42
N THR A 338 -6.45 20.60 2.47
CA THR A 338 -5.49 21.38 1.67
C THR A 338 -5.35 22.84 2.14
N GLY A 339 -6.37 23.36 2.82
CA GLY A 339 -6.48 24.79 3.16
C GLY A 339 -6.83 25.70 1.98
N LEU A 340 -7.13 25.13 0.80
CA LEU A 340 -7.43 25.89 -0.42
C LEU A 340 -8.92 26.09 -0.61
N SER A 341 -9.30 27.18 -1.32
CA SER A 341 -10.67 27.36 -1.81
C SER A 341 -11.04 26.26 -2.80
N PRO A 342 -12.26 25.72 -2.75
CA PRO A 342 -12.77 24.81 -3.76
C PRO A 342 -12.68 25.32 -5.20
N ASP A 343 -12.63 26.63 -5.41
CA ASP A 343 -12.44 27.24 -6.74
C ASP A 343 -11.13 26.80 -7.41
N THR A 344 -10.15 26.38 -6.63
CA THR A 344 -8.89 25.84 -7.18
C THR A 344 -9.04 24.50 -7.87
N LEU A 345 -10.17 23.80 -7.71
CA LEU A 345 -10.50 22.59 -8.47
C LEU A 345 -11.06 22.89 -9.87
N GLU A 346 -11.41 24.16 -10.13
CA GLU A 346 -11.97 24.58 -11.42
C GLU A 346 -10.88 24.93 -12.46
N PRO A 347 -11.10 24.73 -13.76
CA PRO A 347 -12.34 24.24 -14.39
C PRO A 347 -12.48 22.71 -14.44
N ALA A 348 -11.48 21.95 -13.96
CA ALA A 348 -11.41 20.51 -14.08
C ALA A 348 -12.65 19.80 -13.48
N LEU A 349 -13.08 20.26 -12.30
CA LEU A 349 -14.24 19.67 -11.61
C LEU A 349 -15.52 19.81 -12.44
N THR A 350 -15.82 21.03 -12.91
CA THR A 350 -16.99 21.29 -13.74
C THR A 350 -16.98 20.47 -15.03
N GLN A 351 -15.85 20.41 -15.71
CA GLN A 351 -15.68 19.60 -16.93
C GLN A 351 -15.94 18.12 -16.69
N CYS A 352 -15.42 17.55 -15.60
CA CYS A 352 -15.64 16.14 -15.26
C CYS A 352 -17.12 15.85 -14.94
N LEU A 353 -17.81 16.77 -14.28
CA LEU A 353 -19.25 16.65 -13.99
C LEU A 353 -20.08 16.72 -15.27
N GLU A 354 -19.82 17.68 -16.16
CA GLU A 354 -20.53 17.84 -17.45
C GLU A 354 -20.32 16.64 -18.39
N GLN A 355 -19.14 16.01 -18.36
CA GLN A 355 -18.84 14.81 -19.13
C GLN A 355 -19.38 13.52 -18.52
N GLY A 356 -20.01 13.60 -17.35
CA GLY A 356 -20.53 12.45 -16.61
C GLY A 356 -19.43 11.51 -16.10
N LEU A 357 -18.20 11.99 -15.95
CA LEU A 357 -17.09 11.23 -15.34
C LEU A 357 -17.15 11.28 -13.83
N LEU A 358 -17.56 12.40 -13.26
CA LEU A 358 -17.85 12.57 -11.85
C LEU A 358 -19.33 12.78 -11.62
N VAL A 359 -19.80 12.38 -10.44
CA VAL A 359 -21.17 12.58 -9.95
C VAL A 359 -21.10 13.37 -8.66
N LYS A 360 -22.00 14.37 -8.53
CA LYS A 360 -22.22 15.08 -7.28
C LYS A 360 -23.57 14.66 -6.71
N GLN A 361 -23.53 13.98 -5.57
CA GLN A 361 -24.72 13.58 -4.84
C GLN A 361 -24.66 14.10 -3.41
N GLN A 362 -25.64 14.90 -3.04
CA GLN A 362 -25.60 15.65 -1.78
C GLN A 362 -24.32 16.51 -1.68
N GLN A 363 -23.46 16.23 -0.71
CA GLN A 363 -22.19 16.93 -0.53
C GLN A 363 -20.97 16.14 -1.01
N ARG A 364 -21.18 14.95 -1.59
CA ARG A 364 -20.09 14.05 -2.05
C ARG A 364 -19.91 14.16 -3.56
N ILE A 365 -18.64 14.10 -3.97
CA ILE A 365 -18.20 14.05 -5.36
C ILE A 365 -17.38 12.78 -5.50
N PHE A 366 -17.75 11.92 -6.42
CA PHE A 366 -17.10 10.62 -6.64
C PHE A 366 -17.18 10.25 -8.13
N CYS A 367 -16.39 9.24 -8.53
CA CYS A 367 -16.41 8.74 -9.90
C CYS A 367 -17.76 8.09 -10.22
N SER A 368 -18.35 8.40 -11.39
CA SER A 368 -19.40 7.56 -11.97
C SER A 368 -18.83 6.20 -12.37
N ASP A 369 -19.65 5.22 -12.74
CA ASP A 369 -19.17 3.94 -13.27
C ASP A 369 -18.21 4.15 -14.46
N LYS A 370 -18.57 5.07 -15.37
CA LYS A 370 -17.68 5.47 -16.47
C LYS A 370 -16.39 6.13 -15.97
N GLY A 371 -16.49 7.04 -15.02
CA GLY A 371 -15.33 7.74 -14.47
C GLY A 371 -14.39 6.80 -13.70
N TRP A 372 -14.96 5.77 -13.08
CA TRP A 372 -14.19 4.73 -12.40
C TRP A 372 -13.28 3.93 -13.33
N ASP A 373 -13.80 3.60 -14.52
CA ASP A 373 -13.05 2.89 -15.55
C ASP A 373 -12.02 3.80 -16.27
N PHE A 374 -12.18 5.14 -16.19
CA PHE A 374 -11.32 6.14 -16.85
C PHE A 374 -10.72 7.15 -15.85
N LEU A 375 -10.29 6.69 -14.68
CA LEU A 375 -9.77 7.56 -13.63
C LEU A 375 -8.59 8.42 -14.10
N ASP A 376 -7.68 7.87 -14.89
CA ASP A 376 -6.51 8.61 -15.39
C ASP A 376 -6.92 9.80 -16.26
N VAL A 377 -7.96 9.65 -17.09
CA VAL A 377 -8.53 10.75 -17.90
C VAL A 377 -9.09 11.87 -17.01
N ILE A 378 -9.67 11.52 -15.86
CA ILE A 378 -10.11 12.51 -14.87
C ILE A 378 -8.91 13.24 -14.29
N LEU A 379 -7.88 12.51 -13.85
CA LEU A 379 -6.70 13.07 -13.20
C LEU A 379 -5.91 14.01 -14.11
N GLU A 380 -5.81 13.70 -15.41
CA GLU A 380 -5.17 14.56 -16.41
C GLU A 380 -5.76 15.97 -16.45
N LYS A 381 -7.09 16.12 -16.18
CA LYS A 381 -7.74 17.43 -16.19
C LYS A 381 -7.32 18.31 -14.99
N PHE A 382 -6.89 17.71 -13.89
CA PHE A 382 -6.39 18.42 -12.72
C PHE A 382 -4.89 18.80 -12.82
N ILE A 383 -4.17 18.27 -13.81
CA ILE A 383 -2.78 18.67 -14.09
C ILE A 383 -2.81 20.04 -14.79
N ARG A 384 -2.15 21.01 -14.17
CA ARG A 384 -2.07 22.40 -14.69
C ARG A 384 -0.72 22.68 -15.31
#